data_57f7bda62a76c96dcea194d718926434
#
_entry.id   57f7bda62a76c96dcea194d718926434
#
_cell.length_a   1.000
_cell.length_b   1.000
_cell.length_c   1.000
_cell.angle_alpha   90.00
_cell.angle_beta   90.00
_cell.angle_gamma   90.00
#
_symmetry.space_group_name_H-M   'P 1'
#
loop_
_entity.id
_entity.type
_entity.pdbx_description
1 polymer ?
#
loop_
_entity_poly.entity_id
_entity_poly.type
_entity_poly.pdbx_seq_one_letter_code
_entity_poly.pdbx_strand_id
1 'polypeptide(L)'
;MKILRIMVMGVAALVLALALLVWFMPARWAVAALGPRLHGMRLEQVDGLVWHGRAGRVLSADGIDIGQVQWTLSRRALLGDVRLQLALQKPGVTFDGTLHRLAASVVDWSHVRLQADAALFDGLPWVRGNSLHGRLNVHIVDARVQGIWPMQLDADAQWQNASVDENGRRVMLGNFHLRAQGNGGVIQLELGDDGTGPLQATGHASLSPLSWRYTLVLKPRTNDPVLRQWLAGFGKLAPDGSLQLHGSGGLARLTSRMEQ
;
A
#
# COMPACT_ATOMS: atom_id res chain seq x y z
N MET A 1 -12.88 -6.00 60.08
CA MET A 1 -13.76 -5.52 59.02
C MET A 1 -13.40 -4.13 58.48
N LYS A 2 -13.01 -3.13 59.30
CA LYS A 2 -12.64 -1.77 58.86
C LYS A 2 -11.38 -1.76 57.95
N ILE A 3 -10.32 -2.51 58.34
CA ILE A 3 -9.05 -2.58 57.56
C ILE A 3 -9.28 -3.18 56.18
N LEU A 4 -10.09 -4.23 56.05
CA LEU A 4 -10.43 -4.86 54.77
C LEU A 4 -11.17 -3.89 53.85
N ARG A 5 -12.10 -3.07 54.38
CA ARG A 5 -12.80 -2.04 53.62
C ARG A 5 -11.86 -0.94 53.11
N ILE A 6 -10.92 -0.50 53.95
CA ILE A 6 -9.92 0.50 53.58
C ILE A 6 -8.99 -0.04 52.46
N MET A 7 -8.57 -1.29 52.58
CA MET A 7 -7.73 -1.94 51.56
C MET A 7 -8.47 -2.11 50.24
N VAL A 8 -9.74 -2.53 50.24
CA VAL A 8 -10.57 -2.64 49.05
C VAL A 8 -10.81 -1.27 48.40
N MET A 9 -11.10 -0.24 49.21
CA MET A 9 -11.23 1.13 48.68
C MET A 9 -9.93 1.66 48.09
N GLY A 10 -8.78 1.38 48.71
CA GLY A 10 -7.46 1.76 48.18
C GLY A 10 -7.16 1.09 46.81
N VAL A 11 -7.43 -0.22 46.70
CA VAL A 11 -7.28 -0.96 45.45
C VAL A 11 -8.24 -0.42 44.37
N ALA A 12 -9.50 -0.17 44.72
CA ALA A 12 -10.48 0.40 43.78
C ALA A 12 -10.07 1.80 43.32
N ALA A 13 -9.57 2.65 44.19
CA ALA A 13 -9.05 3.98 43.87
C ALA A 13 -7.82 3.89 42.91
N LEU A 14 -6.90 2.96 43.21
CA LEU A 14 -5.74 2.72 42.34
C LEU A 14 -6.15 2.24 40.97
N VAL A 15 -7.07 1.28 40.88
CA VAL A 15 -7.59 0.76 39.58
C VAL A 15 -8.29 1.88 38.79
N LEU A 16 -9.09 2.70 39.47
CA LEU A 16 -9.75 3.85 38.86
C LEU A 16 -8.72 4.87 38.33
N ALA A 17 -7.70 5.18 39.11
CA ALA A 17 -6.63 6.10 38.73
C ALA A 17 -5.87 5.57 37.51
N LEU A 18 -5.52 4.29 37.45
CA LEU A 18 -4.89 3.64 36.30
C LEU A 18 -5.81 3.64 35.07
N ALA A 19 -7.09 3.37 35.24
CA ALA A 19 -8.07 3.42 34.16
C ALA A 19 -8.18 4.82 33.56
N LEU A 20 -8.22 5.86 34.40
CA LEU A 20 -8.24 7.26 33.97
C LEU A 20 -6.94 7.64 33.27
N LEU A 21 -5.79 7.20 33.77
CA LEU A 21 -4.49 7.46 33.14
C LEU A 21 -4.43 6.84 31.74
N VAL A 22 -4.87 5.61 31.59
CA VAL A 22 -4.95 4.95 30.26
C VAL A 22 -5.98 5.64 29.37
N TRP A 23 -7.12 6.07 29.94
CA TRP A 23 -8.18 6.74 29.18
C TRP A 23 -7.76 8.07 28.58
N PHE A 24 -6.96 8.85 29.31
CA PHE A 24 -6.46 10.17 28.92
C PHE A 24 -4.98 10.16 28.52
N MET A 25 -4.42 9.00 28.18
CA MET A 25 -3.00 8.86 27.85
C MET A 25 -2.63 9.71 26.62
N PRO A 26 -1.68 10.68 26.74
CA PRO A 26 -1.23 11.48 25.62
C PRO A 26 -0.52 10.62 24.56
N ALA A 27 -0.80 10.90 23.27
CA ALA A 27 -0.21 10.18 22.15
C ALA A 27 1.33 10.21 22.16
N ARG A 28 1.94 11.33 22.58
CA ARG A 28 3.40 11.49 22.67
C ARG A 28 4.08 10.46 23.56
N TRP A 29 3.42 10.04 24.65
CA TRP A 29 3.97 9.03 25.56
C TRP A 29 3.94 7.63 24.93
N ALA A 30 2.85 7.32 24.23
CA ALA A 30 2.74 6.05 23.50
C ALA A 30 3.76 5.96 22.37
N VAL A 31 3.94 7.04 21.61
CA VAL A 31 4.94 7.10 20.54
C VAL A 31 6.36 6.96 21.11
N ALA A 32 6.67 7.64 22.22
CA ALA A 32 7.97 7.48 22.89
C ALA A 32 8.23 6.05 23.36
N ALA A 33 7.21 5.39 23.93
CA ALA A 33 7.31 3.99 24.37
C ALA A 33 7.43 3.00 23.19
N LEU A 34 6.82 3.32 22.06
CA LEU A 34 6.88 2.51 20.82
C LEU A 34 8.14 2.77 19.99
N GLY A 35 8.92 3.82 20.30
CA GLY A 35 10.10 4.23 19.54
C GLY A 35 10.98 3.07 19.06
N PRO A 36 11.39 2.12 19.93
CA PRO A 36 12.22 0.96 19.53
C PRO A 36 11.54 0.03 18.49
N ARG A 37 10.20 0.02 18.45
CA ARG A 37 9.41 -0.82 17.54
C ARG A 37 9.08 -0.14 16.21
N LEU A 38 9.35 1.15 16.10
CA LEU A 38 9.08 1.93 14.88
C LEU A 38 10.17 1.75 13.80
N HIS A 39 11.15 0.88 14.01
CA HIS A 39 12.19 0.53 13.05
C HIS A 39 12.86 1.76 12.41
N GLY A 40 13.13 2.79 13.22
CA GLY A 40 13.78 4.03 12.79
C GLY A 40 12.85 5.12 12.27
N MET A 41 11.55 4.87 12.11
CA MET A 41 10.59 5.94 11.82
C MET A 41 10.50 6.93 12.97
N ARG A 42 10.40 8.22 12.64
CA ARG A 42 10.26 9.30 13.61
C ARG A 42 8.94 10.03 13.37
N LEU A 43 8.17 10.19 14.45
CA LEU A 43 6.94 10.97 14.46
C LEU A 43 7.22 12.28 15.16
N GLU A 44 7.04 13.38 14.46
CA GLU A 44 7.23 14.74 14.96
C GLU A 44 5.88 15.45 15.10
N GLN A 45 5.82 16.44 16.00
CA GLN A 45 4.61 17.22 16.27
C GLN A 45 3.40 16.32 16.62
N VAL A 46 3.62 15.37 17.54
CA VAL A 46 2.59 14.42 17.97
C VAL A 46 1.66 15.11 18.97
N ASP A 47 0.38 15.16 18.59
CA ASP A 47 -0.71 15.75 19.39
C ASP A 47 -1.84 14.75 19.62
N GLY A 48 -2.67 15.05 20.62
CA GLY A 48 -3.87 14.29 20.95
C GLY A 48 -3.62 13.13 21.90
N LEU A 49 -4.54 12.18 21.89
CA LEU A 49 -4.53 11.00 22.75
C LEU A 49 -4.11 9.76 21.94
N VAL A 50 -3.74 8.71 22.66
CA VAL A 50 -3.46 7.38 22.04
C VAL A 50 -4.64 6.92 21.20
N TRP A 51 -5.85 7.20 21.64
CA TRP A 51 -7.10 6.80 20.98
C TRP A 51 -7.43 7.63 19.72
N HIS A 52 -7.05 8.91 19.72
CA HIS A 52 -7.26 9.86 18.62
C HIS A 52 -6.07 10.79 18.61
N GLY A 53 -5.15 10.56 17.72
CA GLY A 53 -3.94 11.37 17.65
C GLY A 53 -3.58 11.73 16.23
N ARG A 54 -2.61 12.63 16.13
CA ARG A 54 -2.01 13.04 14.86
C ARG A 54 -0.52 13.26 15.03
N ALA A 55 0.21 13.02 13.97
CA ALA A 55 1.60 13.44 13.82
C ALA A 55 1.66 14.44 12.68
N GLY A 56 2.15 15.64 12.94
CA GLY A 56 2.27 16.69 11.92
C GLY A 56 3.32 16.36 10.87
N ARG A 57 4.28 15.48 11.21
CA ARG A 57 5.31 14.99 10.29
C ARG A 57 5.76 13.59 10.68
N VAL A 58 5.83 12.71 9.70
CA VAL A 58 6.39 11.37 9.87
C VAL A 58 7.56 11.21 8.92
N LEU A 59 8.70 10.81 9.47
CA LEU A 59 9.92 10.54 8.71
C LEU A 59 10.16 9.02 8.69
N SER A 60 10.55 8.49 7.53
CA SER A 60 11.02 7.11 7.41
C SER A 60 12.37 6.94 8.11
N ALA A 61 12.85 5.70 8.22
CA ALA A 61 14.20 5.41 8.73
C ALA A 61 15.31 6.10 7.93
N ASP A 62 15.08 6.28 6.62
CA ASP A 62 16.01 6.96 5.70
C ASP A 62 15.83 8.48 5.68
N GLY A 63 15.00 9.04 6.58
CA GLY A 63 14.75 10.48 6.67
C GLY A 63 13.79 11.03 5.62
N ILE A 64 13.14 10.19 4.82
CA ILE A 64 12.17 10.62 3.81
C ILE A 64 10.87 11.06 4.52
N ASP A 65 10.37 12.23 4.18
CA ASP A 65 9.10 12.73 4.70
C ASP A 65 7.93 11.92 4.10
N ILE A 66 7.21 11.22 4.96
CA ILE A 66 6.03 10.42 4.61
C ILE A 66 4.78 11.30 4.56
N GLY A 67 4.74 12.39 5.36
CA GLY A 67 3.62 13.32 5.45
C GLY A 67 2.98 13.36 6.84
N GLN A 68 1.77 13.91 6.89
CA GLN A 68 0.97 13.98 8.10
C GLN A 68 0.17 12.71 8.28
N VAL A 69 0.12 12.20 9.50
CA VAL A 69 -0.65 10.99 9.84
C VAL A 69 -1.63 11.30 10.95
N GLN A 70 -2.87 10.84 10.76
CA GLN A 70 -3.90 10.84 11.79
C GLN A 70 -4.32 9.41 12.06
N TRP A 71 -4.65 9.11 13.31
CA TRP A 71 -5.14 7.78 13.69
C TRP A 71 -6.27 7.84 14.69
N THR A 72 -7.12 6.84 14.61
CA THR A 72 -8.16 6.55 15.58
C THR A 72 -8.05 5.09 15.99
N LEU A 73 -7.65 4.86 17.23
CA LEU A 73 -7.54 3.52 17.82
C LEU A 73 -8.77 3.22 18.69
N SER A 74 -9.42 2.09 18.43
CA SER A 74 -10.54 1.65 19.25
C SER A 74 -10.08 1.33 20.68
N ARG A 75 -10.83 1.80 21.69
CA ARG A 75 -10.56 1.45 23.09
C ARG A 75 -10.71 -0.04 23.39
N ARG A 76 -11.39 -0.80 22.52
CA ARG A 76 -11.45 -2.26 22.59
C ARG A 76 -10.08 -2.92 22.43
N ALA A 77 -9.06 -2.17 21.98
CA ALA A 77 -7.67 -2.63 21.96
C ALA A 77 -7.16 -3.04 23.35
N LEU A 78 -7.69 -2.45 24.43
CA LEU A 78 -7.42 -2.87 25.82
C LEU A 78 -7.90 -4.28 26.14
N LEU A 79 -8.90 -4.76 25.40
CA LEU A 79 -9.46 -6.11 25.51
C LEU A 79 -8.92 -7.07 24.42
N GLY A 80 -7.91 -6.64 23.66
CA GLY A 80 -7.30 -7.42 22.59
C GLY A 80 -7.93 -7.22 21.20
N ASP A 81 -9.07 -6.51 21.07
CA ASP A 81 -9.69 -6.19 19.75
C ASP A 81 -9.10 -4.88 19.21
N VAL A 82 -7.98 -4.99 18.49
CA VAL A 82 -7.24 -3.85 17.97
C VAL A 82 -7.80 -3.43 16.61
N ARG A 83 -8.52 -2.30 16.60
CA ARG A 83 -9.01 -1.65 15.37
C ARG A 83 -8.42 -0.25 15.26
N LEU A 84 -7.76 0.01 14.16
CA LEU A 84 -7.03 1.24 13.90
C LEU A 84 -7.47 1.83 12.55
N GLN A 85 -8.00 3.04 12.57
CA GLN A 85 -8.19 3.84 11.37
C GLN A 85 -6.95 4.70 11.17
N LEU A 86 -6.44 4.73 9.96
CA LEU A 86 -5.29 5.53 9.57
C LEU A 86 -5.67 6.44 8.42
N ALA A 87 -5.27 7.69 8.50
CA ALA A 87 -5.31 8.64 7.40
C ALA A 87 -3.93 9.29 7.25
N LEU A 88 -3.43 9.35 6.03
CA LEU A 88 -2.17 9.99 5.69
C LEU A 88 -2.41 11.03 4.61
N GLN A 89 -1.81 12.20 4.78
CA GLN A 89 -1.87 13.30 3.83
C GLN A 89 -0.48 13.86 3.58
N LYS A 90 -0.13 13.95 2.31
CA LYS A 90 1.08 14.60 1.80
C LYS A 90 0.74 15.26 0.46
N PRO A 91 1.43 16.32 0.01
CA PRO A 91 1.27 16.80 -1.34
C PRO A 91 1.42 15.67 -2.37
N GLY A 92 0.39 15.46 -3.20
CA GLY A 92 0.35 14.39 -4.19
C GLY A 92 -0.03 12.99 -3.66
N VAL A 93 -0.28 12.82 -2.34
CA VAL A 93 -0.72 11.53 -1.77
C VAL A 93 -1.79 11.72 -0.71
N THR A 94 -2.84 10.95 -0.81
CA THR A 94 -3.80 10.74 0.27
C THR A 94 -4.03 9.26 0.48
N PHE A 95 -4.04 8.82 1.72
CA PHE A 95 -4.34 7.44 2.10
C PHE A 95 -5.30 7.45 3.27
N ASP A 96 -6.30 6.60 3.22
CA ASP A 96 -7.15 6.26 4.36
C ASP A 96 -7.47 4.76 4.36
N GLY A 97 -7.62 4.18 5.54
CA GLY A 97 -7.93 2.77 5.67
C GLY A 97 -8.16 2.34 7.11
N THR A 98 -8.81 1.21 7.26
CA THR A 98 -9.08 0.59 8.56
C THR A 98 -8.33 -0.73 8.67
N LEU A 99 -7.60 -0.89 9.75
CA LEU A 99 -6.85 -2.08 10.09
C LEU A 99 -7.49 -2.76 11.28
N HIS A 100 -7.73 -4.05 11.19
CA HIS A 100 -8.18 -4.89 12.29
C HIS A 100 -7.19 -6.03 12.51
N ARG A 101 -6.57 -6.09 13.68
CA ARG A 101 -5.63 -7.16 14.03
C ARG A 101 -6.42 -8.36 14.55
N LEU A 102 -6.37 -9.47 13.81
CA LEU A 102 -7.02 -10.73 14.19
C LEU A 102 -6.12 -11.61 15.06
N ALA A 103 -4.84 -11.68 14.74
CA ALA A 103 -3.83 -12.47 15.45
C ALA A 103 -2.47 -11.78 15.41
N ALA A 104 -1.45 -12.37 16.02
CA ALA A 104 -0.10 -11.80 16.06
C ALA A 104 0.48 -11.50 14.67
N SER A 105 0.16 -12.35 13.68
CA SER A 105 0.67 -12.25 12.31
C SER A 105 -0.43 -12.05 11.27
N VAL A 106 -1.71 -11.87 11.68
CA VAL A 106 -2.85 -11.74 10.76
C VAL A 106 -3.53 -10.41 10.98
N VAL A 107 -3.63 -9.65 9.90
CA VAL A 107 -4.23 -8.32 9.88
C VAL A 107 -5.23 -8.24 8.73
N ASP A 108 -6.43 -7.76 9.02
CA ASP A 108 -7.42 -7.42 8.01
C ASP A 108 -7.38 -5.91 7.75
N TRP A 109 -7.20 -5.52 6.51
CA TRP A 109 -7.40 -4.17 6.02
C TRP A 109 -8.77 -4.08 5.35
N SER A 110 -9.49 -3.03 5.60
CA SER A 110 -10.78 -2.75 4.96
C SER A 110 -10.92 -1.29 4.59
N HIS A 111 -11.69 -1.04 3.51
CA HIS A 111 -12.01 0.30 3.04
C HIS A 111 -10.76 1.17 2.82
N VAL A 112 -9.69 0.57 2.28
CA VAL A 112 -8.47 1.31 1.98
C VAL A 112 -8.66 2.12 0.71
N ARG A 113 -8.34 3.40 0.75
CA ARG A 113 -8.29 4.30 -0.39
C ARG A 113 -6.92 4.96 -0.43
N LEU A 114 -6.28 4.86 -1.57
CA LEU A 114 -5.02 5.54 -1.85
C LEU A 114 -5.19 6.34 -3.14
N GLN A 115 -4.86 7.62 -3.09
CA GLN A 115 -4.69 8.45 -4.27
C GLN A 115 -3.25 8.95 -4.27
N ALA A 116 -2.58 8.84 -5.39
CA ALA A 116 -1.19 9.24 -5.52
C ALA A 116 -0.89 9.78 -6.92
N ASP A 117 -0.01 10.76 -7.00
CA ASP A 117 0.56 11.18 -8.28
C ASP A 117 1.57 10.12 -8.75
N ALA A 118 1.47 9.72 -10.03
CA ALA A 118 2.33 8.68 -10.59
C ALA A 118 3.83 9.03 -10.51
N ALA A 119 4.18 10.31 -10.53
CA ALA A 119 5.55 10.81 -10.38
C ALA A 119 6.26 10.35 -9.09
N LEU A 120 5.51 9.96 -8.07
CA LEU A 120 6.10 9.42 -6.84
C LEU A 120 6.81 8.07 -7.03
N PHE A 121 6.56 7.41 -8.14
CA PHE A 121 7.16 6.11 -8.49
C PHE A 121 8.36 6.24 -9.43
N ASP A 122 8.76 7.45 -9.84
CA ASP A 122 9.87 7.71 -10.77
C ASP A 122 11.22 7.14 -10.28
N GLY A 123 11.42 7.09 -8.96
CA GLY A 123 12.64 6.55 -8.36
C GLY A 123 12.74 5.03 -8.30
N LEU A 124 11.73 4.30 -8.76
CA LEU A 124 11.72 2.85 -8.67
C LEU A 124 12.58 2.20 -9.78
N PRO A 125 13.34 1.14 -9.47
CA PRO A 125 14.29 0.54 -10.43
C PRO A 125 13.68 0.08 -11.75
N TRP A 126 12.38 -0.26 -11.74
CA TRP A 126 11.66 -0.73 -12.94
C TRP A 126 11.15 0.41 -13.83
N VAL A 127 11.14 1.67 -13.35
CA VAL A 127 10.76 2.86 -14.14
C VAL A 127 11.88 3.32 -15.07
N ARG A 128 13.12 2.85 -14.88
CA ARG A 128 14.29 3.05 -15.75
C ARG A 128 14.58 4.51 -16.11
N GLY A 129 14.40 5.42 -15.16
CA GLY A 129 14.70 6.85 -15.36
C GLY A 129 13.67 7.61 -16.21
N ASN A 130 12.55 7.00 -16.53
CA ASN A 130 11.39 7.67 -17.12
C ASN A 130 10.58 8.39 -16.01
N SER A 131 9.94 9.49 -16.34
CA SER A 131 9.01 10.15 -15.42
C SER A 131 7.58 9.75 -15.72
N LEU A 132 6.90 9.26 -14.71
CA LEU A 132 5.50 8.83 -14.79
C LEU A 132 4.57 9.99 -14.47
N HIS A 133 3.52 10.15 -15.24
CA HIS A 133 2.50 11.17 -14.99
C HIS A 133 1.11 10.57 -14.96
N GLY A 134 0.21 11.28 -14.33
CA GLY A 134 -1.17 10.88 -14.12
C GLY A 134 -1.47 10.60 -12.66
N ARG A 135 -2.69 10.18 -12.38
CA ARG A 135 -3.18 9.93 -11.04
C ARG A 135 -3.46 8.45 -10.84
N LEU A 136 -2.91 7.90 -9.79
CA LEU A 136 -3.21 6.55 -9.33
C LEU A 136 -4.28 6.61 -8.26
N ASN A 137 -5.34 5.82 -8.41
CA ASN A 137 -6.38 5.62 -7.43
C ASN A 137 -6.44 4.13 -7.13
N VAL A 138 -6.26 3.75 -5.86
CA VAL A 138 -6.35 2.36 -5.41
C VAL A 138 -7.44 2.27 -4.37
N HIS A 139 -8.32 1.31 -4.54
CA HIS A 139 -9.38 0.98 -3.60
C HIS A 139 -9.28 -0.50 -3.23
N ILE A 140 -9.05 -0.79 -1.96
CA ILE A 140 -9.08 -2.15 -1.42
C ILE A 140 -10.34 -2.27 -0.58
N VAL A 141 -11.26 -3.12 -1.01
CA VAL A 141 -12.49 -3.42 -0.28
C VAL A 141 -12.12 -4.15 0.99
N ASP A 142 -11.33 -5.22 0.82
CA ASP A 142 -10.80 -6.01 1.91
C ASP A 142 -9.50 -6.74 1.53
N ALA A 143 -8.58 -6.86 2.50
CA ALA A 143 -7.35 -7.61 2.36
C ALA A 143 -6.95 -8.26 3.68
N ARG A 144 -6.89 -9.58 3.70
CA ARG A 144 -6.33 -10.33 4.83
C ARG A 144 -4.87 -10.63 4.56
N VAL A 145 -4.01 -10.08 5.38
CA VAL A 145 -2.55 -10.23 5.27
C VAL A 145 -2.04 -11.11 6.39
N GLN A 146 -1.26 -12.12 6.04
CA GLN A 146 -0.54 -12.97 6.99
C GLN A 146 0.96 -12.77 6.81
N GLY A 147 1.61 -12.22 7.85
CA GLY A 147 2.98 -11.73 7.72
C GLY A 147 3.05 -10.58 6.71
N ILE A 148 3.70 -10.81 5.57
CA ILE A 148 3.83 -9.84 4.47
C ILE A 148 3.01 -10.21 3.24
N TRP A 149 2.26 -11.33 3.28
CA TRP A 149 1.57 -11.85 2.11
C TRP A 149 0.05 -11.76 2.24
N PRO A 150 -0.67 -11.24 1.22
CA PRO A 150 -2.13 -11.23 1.22
C PRO A 150 -2.67 -12.65 0.95
N MET A 151 -3.40 -13.17 1.93
CA MET A 151 -4.10 -14.45 1.84
C MET A 151 -5.46 -14.31 1.17
N GLN A 152 -6.09 -13.15 1.37
CA GLN A 152 -7.33 -12.72 0.69
C GLN A 152 -7.13 -11.28 0.25
N LEU A 153 -7.67 -10.93 -0.91
CA LEU A 153 -7.57 -9.59 -1.47
C LEU A 153 -8.74 -9.34 -2.41
N ASP A 154 -9.39 -8.20 -2.27
CA ASP A 154 -10.31 -7.63 -3.26
C ASP A 154 -9.97 -6.16 -3.43
N ALA A 155 -9.39 -5.82 -4.57
CA ALA A 155 -8.89 -4.49 -4.83
C ALA A 155 -9.03 -4.09 -6.30
N ASP A 156 -9.26 -2.80 -6.51
CA ASP A 156 -9.27 -2.15 -7.80
C ASP A 156 -8.26 -0.99 -7.80
N ALA A 157 -7.53 -0.83 -8.89
CA ALA A 157 -6.65 0.30 -9.11
C ALA A 157 -6.91 0.93 -10.47
N GLN A 158 -6.75 2.24 -10.56
CA GLN A 158 -6.89 3.00 -11.80
C GLN A 158 -5.70 3.93 -11.95
N TRP A 159 -5.15 3.98 -13.15
CA TRP A 159 -4.17 4.97 -13.54
C TRP A 159 -4.79 5.89 -14.60
N GLN A 160 -5.13 7.10 -14.21
CA GLN A 160 -5.83 8.07 -15.03
C GLN A 160 -4.84 9.06 -15.65
N ASN A 161 -5.09 9.43 -16.93
CA ASN A 161 -4.23 10.32 -17.71
C ASN A 161 -2.77 9.86 -17.72
N ALA A 162 -2.59 8.54 -17.86
CA ALA A 162 -1.29 7.91 -17.85
C ALA A 162 -0.44 8.44 -19.00
N SER A 163 0.75 8.92 -18.69
CA SER A 163 1.77 9.26 -19.67
C SER A 163 3.16 9.06 -19.08
N VAL A 164 4.14 8.90 -19.95
CA VAL A 164 5.54 8.68 -19.58
C VAL A 164 6.39 9.68 -20.35
N ASP A 165 7.31 10.36 -19.65
CA ASP A 165 8.33 11.15 -20.33
C ASP A 165 9.55 10.27 -20.59
N GLU A 166 9.87 10.07 -21.87
CA GLU A 166 11.05 9.34 -22.31
C GLU A 166 11.90 10.25 -23.20
N ASN A 167 13.16 10.45 -22.84
CA ASN A 167 14.11 11.27 -23.62
C ASN A 167 13.55 12.68 -23.93
N GLY A 168 12.83 13.30 -23.00
CA GLY A 168 12.24 14.63 -23.14
C GLY A 168 10.98 14.68 -24.02
N ARG A 169 10.42 13.53 -24.38
CA ARG A 169 9.15 13.43 -25.12
C ARG A 169 8.09 12.79 -24.27
N ARG A 170 6.91 13.38 -24.24
CA ARG A 170 5.76 12.82 -23.55
C ARG A 170 5.02 11.83 -24.41
N VAL A 171 4.93 10.59 -23.97
CA VAL A 171 4.17 9.51 -24.57
C VAL A 171 2.86 9.37 -23.80
N MET A 172 1.74 9.69 -24.45
CA MET A 172 0.42 9.50 -23.86
C MET A 172 0.02 8.04 -23.94
N LEU A 173 -0.45 7.49 -22.84
CA LEU A 173 -0.84 6.08 -22.78
C LEU A 173 -2.36 5.90 -22.65
N GLY A 174 -3.05 6.76 -21.89
CA GLY A 174 -4.49 6.72 -21.68
C GLY A 174 -4.86 6.40 -20.23
N ASN A 175 -5.96 5.68 -20.04
CA ASN A 175 -6.42 5.29 -18.72
C ASN A 175 -6.42 3.76 -18.59
N PHE A 176 -5.96 3.26 -17.45
CA PHE A 176 -5.88 1.83 -17.19
C PHE A 176 -6.61 1.50 -15.89
N HIS A 177 -7.14 0.29 -15.85
CA HIS A 177 -7.70 -0.30 -14.64
C HIS A 177 -7.04 -1.64 -14.37
N LEU A 178 -6.82 -1.92 -13.11
CA LEU A 178 -6.29 -3.18 -12.61
C LEU A 178 -7.24 -3.72 -11.55
N ARG A 179 -7.72 -4.92 -11.74
CA ARG A 179 -8.46 -5.67 -10.72
C ARG A 179 -7.55 -6.72 -10.11
N ALA A 180 -7.56 -6.80 -8.78
CA ALA A 180 -6.77 -7.77 -8.02
C ALA A 180 -7.70 -8.58 -7.13
N GLN A 181 -7.73 -9.89 -7.32
CA GLN A 181 -8.50 -10.83 -6.49
C GLN A 181 -7.58 -11.90 -5.93
N GLY A 182 -7.63 -12.09 -4.62
CA GLY A 182 -6.79 -13.06 -3.91
C GLY A 182 -7.62 -14.03 -3.08
N ASN A 183 -7.30 -15.32 -3.17
CA ASN A 183 -7.87 -16.35 -2.32
C ASN A 183 -6.81 -17.40 -2.00
N GLY A 184 -6.72 -17.80 -0.73
CA GLY A 184 -5.75 -18.81 -0.29
C GLY A 184 -4.28 -18.47 -0.59
N GLY A 185 -3.95 -17.17 -0.67
CA GLY A 185 -2.59 -16.68 -0.97
C GLY A 185 -2.23 -16.71 -2.47
N VAL A 186 -3.16 -17.01 -3.36
CA VAL A 186 -2.99 -16.84 -4.80
C VAL A 186 -3.74 -15.61 -5.23
N ILE A 187 -3.04 -14.66 -5.85
CA ILE A 187 -3.58 -13.39 -6.33
C ILE A 187 -3.68 -13.44 -7.85
N GLN A 188 -4.86 -13.18 -8.37
CA GLN A 188 -5.11 -12.98 -9.79
C GLN A 188 -5.21 -11.49 -10.07
N LEU A 189 -4.52 -11.04 -11.11
CA LEU A 189 -4.52 -9.66 -11.57
C LEU A 189 -5.06 -9.61 -13.01
N GLU A 190 -5.96 -8.68 -13.25
CA GLU A 190 -6.50 -8.39 -14.57
C GLU A 190 -6.29 -6.91 -14.87
N LEU A 191 -5.53 -6.64 -15.91
CA LEU A 191 -5.25 -5.30 -16.42
C LEU A 191 -6.05 -5.06 -17.69
N GLY A 192 -6.69 -3.91 -17.78
CA GLY A 192 -7.33 -3.43 -18.99
C GLY A 192 -7.18 -1.93 -19.13
N ASP A 193 -7.46 -1.42 -20.32
CA ASP A 193 -7.63 0.00 -20.59
C ASP A 193 -9.12 0.35 -20.73
N ASP A 194 -9.46 1.63 -20.70
CA ASP A 194 -10.85 2.11 -20.80
C ASP A 194 -11.39 2.24 -22.24
N GLY A 195 -10.59 1.86 -23.23
CA GLY A 195 -10.96 1.93 -24.63
C GLY A 195 -10.78 3.29 -25.30
N THR A 196 -10.47 4.36 -24.55
CA THR A 196 -10.40 5.74 -25.09
C THR A 196 -8.98 6.22 -25.40
N GLY A 197 -7.98 5.70 -24.69
CA GLY A 197 -6.58 6.10 -24.83
C GLY A 197 -5.90 5.58 -26.10
N PRO A 198 -4.72 6.14 -26.43
CA PRO A 198 -3.94 5.73 -27.62
C PRO A 198 -3.33 4.33 -27.48
N LEU A 199 -3.15 3.82 -26.26
CA LEU A 199 -2.63 2.48 -25.99
C LEU A 199 -3.75 1.55 -25.50
N GLN A 200 -3.99 0.48 -26.23
CA GLN A 200 -4.75 -0.67 -25.76
C GLN A 200 -3.84 -1.57 -24.92
N ALA A 201 -4.29 -1.95 -23.73
CA ALA A 201 -3.58 -2.85 -22.84
C ALA A 201 -4.51 -3.93 -22.32
N THR A 202 -4.07 -5.17 -22.38
CA THR A 202 -4.76 -6.30 -21.79
C THR A 202 -3.73 -7.20 -21.13
N GLY A 203 -3.93 -7.50 -19.86
CA GLY A 203 -2.96 -8.28 -19.11
C GLY A 203 -3.61 -9.15 -18.05
N HIS A 204 -2.97 -10.27 -17.78
CA HIS A 204 -3.32 -11.18 -16.70
C HIS A 204 -2.06 -11.59 -15.95
N ALA A 205 -2.14 -11.64 -14.63
CA ALA A 205 -1.06 -12.19 -13.83
C ALA A 205 -1.60 -13.06 -12.70
N SER A 206 -0.80 -14.03 -12.31
CA SER A 206 -1.05 -14.87 -11.13
C SER A 206 0.18 -14.83 -10.25
N LEU A 207 0.00 -14.46 -8.99
CA LEU A 207 1.05 -14.32 -8.00
C LEU A 207 0.77 -15.24 -6.81
N SER A 208 1.79 -15.92 -6.34
CA SER A 208 1.77 -16.71 -5.11
C SER A 208 3.09 -16.52 -4.37
N PRO A 209 3.23 -16.93 -3.11
CA PRO A 209 4.50 -16.83 -2.39
C PRO A 209 5.66 -17.57 -3.08
N LEU A 210 5.34 -18.60 -3.86
CA LEU A 210 6.34 -19.49 -4.46
C LEU A 210 6.56 -19.26 -5.96
N SER A 211 5.63 -18.59 -6.64
CA SER A 211 5.67 -18.43 -8.10
C SER A 211 4.89 -17.22 -8.57
N TRP A 212 5.29 -16.71 -9.71
CA TRP A 212 4.56 -15.67 -10.44
C TRP A 212 4.56 -15.98 -11.93
N ARG A 213 3.52 -15.52 -12.61
CA ARG A 213 3.38 -15.61 -14.06
C ARG A 213 2.56 -14.41 -14.52
N TYR A 214 2.92 -13.84 -15.65
CA TYR A 214 2.11 -12.80 -16.28
C TYR A 214 2.13 -12.92 -17.80
N THR A 215 1.09 -12.40 -18.43
CA THR A 215 0.98 -12.13 -19.85
C THR A 215 0.40 -10.74 -20.02
N LEU A 216 1.03 -9.93 -20.88
CA LEU A 216 0.61 -8.56 -21.16
C LEU A 216 0.68 -8.33 -22.67
N VAL A 217 -0.40 -7.82 -23.24
CA VAL A 217 -0.50 -7.43 -24.64
C VAL A 217 -0.74 -5.92 -24.68
N LEU A 218 0.14 -5.21 -25.38
CA LEU A 218 0.07 -3.77 -25.61
C LEU A 218 -0.06 -3.52 -27.10
N LYS A 219 -1.02 -2.70 -27.52
CA LYS A 219 -1.27 -2.39 -28.92
C LYS A 219 -1.61 -0.92 -29.11
N PRO A 220 -0.90 -0.19 -29.97
CA PRO A 220 -1.28 1.17 -30.35
C PRO A 220 -2.64 1.16 -31.06
N ARG A 221 -3.58 2.02 -30.66
CA ARG A 221 -4.86 2.21 -31.37
C ARG A 221 -4.71 3.08 -32.62
N THR A 222 -3.71 3.94 -32.58
CA THR A 222 -3.39 4.85 -33.70
C THR A 222 -1.99 4.58 -34.21
N ASN A 223 -1.70 5.00 -35.44
CA ASN A 223 -0.37 4.86 -35.98
C ASN A 223 0.56 5.99 -35.50
N ASP A 224 0.67 6.12 -34.17
CA ASP A 224 1.54 7.09 -33.52
C ASP A 224 3.00 6.55 -33.49
N PRO A 225 3.93 7.19 -34.21
CA PRO A 225 5.32 6.75 -34.28
C PRO A 225 6.03 6.85 -32.93
N VAL A 226 5.67 7.81 -32.10
CA VAL A 226 6.28 8.01 -30.76
C VAL A 226 5.90 6.86 -29.83
N LEU A 227 4.60 6.50 -29.78
CA LEU A 227 4.11 5.38 -29.02
C LEU A 227 4.70 4.05 -29.50
N ARG A 228 4.81 3.84 -30.80
CA ARG A 228 5.43 2.64 -31.38
C ARG A 228 6.91 2.54 -31.04
N GLN A 229 7.65 3.66 -31.14
CA GLN A 229 9.06 3.71 -30.73
C GLN A 229 9.24 3.36 -29.26
N TRP A 230 8.39 3.92 -28.39
CA TRP A 230 8.39 3.61 -26.96
C TRP A 230 8.13 2.12 -26.70
N LEU A 231 7.12 1.52 -27.34
CA LEU A 231 6.84 0.09 -27.21
C LEU A 231 7.99 -0.78 -27.70
N ALA A 232 8.68 -0.39 -28.78
CA ALA A 232 9.84 -1.12 -29.34
C ALA A 232 11.01 -1.18 -28.34
N GLY A 233 11.08 -0.26 -27.37
CA GLY A 233 12.06 -0.29 -26.28
C GLY A 233 11.89 -1.47 -25.33
N PHE A 234 10.71 -2.09 -25.26
CA PHE A 234 10.42 -3.23 -24.38
C PHE A 234 10.54 -4.59 -25.09
N GLY A 235 10.58 -4.62 -26.44
CA GLY A 235 10.70 -5.85 -27.16
C GLY A 235 10.35 -5.72 -28.64
N LYS A 236 10.39 -6.86 -29.32
CA LYS A 236 10.07 -6.91 -30.75
C LYS A 236 8.56 -6.77 -30.97
N LEU A 237 8.17 -5.78 -31.80
CA LEU A 237 6.78 -5.60 -32.16
C LEU A 237 6.36 -6.62 -33.23
N ALA A 238 5.14 -7.09 -33.14
CA ALA A 238 4.48 -7.89 -34.15
C ALA A 238 4.17 -7.01 -35.42
N PRO A 239 3.85 -7.61 -36.58
CA PRO A 239 3.52 -6.86 -37.79
C PRO A 239 2.37 -5.87 -37.65
N ASP A 240 1.42 -6.15 -36.73
CA ASP A 240 0.30 -5.26 -36.43
C ASP A 240 0.64 -4.17 -35.39
N GLY A 241 1.92 -4.06 -35.01
CA GLY A 241 2.42 -3.09 -34.02
C GLY A 241 2.18 -3.49 -32.55
N SER A 242 1.61 -4.66 -32.29
CA SER A 242 1.42 -5.14 -30.93
C SER A 242 2.72 -5.65 -30.30
N LEU A 243 2.82 -5.50 -28.97
CA LEU A 243 3.89 -6.04 -28.15
C LEU A 243 3.27 -7.07 -27.18
N GLN A 244 3.81 -8.27 -27.18
CA GLN A 244 3.44 -9.30 -26.23
C GLN A 244 4.58 -9.53 -25.25
N LEU A 245 4.29 -9.38 -23.97
CA LEU A 245 5.20 -9.63 -22.87
C LEU A 245 4.65 -10.77 -22.02
N HIS A 246 5.50 -11.71 -21.69
CA HIS A 246 5.16 -12.80 -20.77
C HIS A 246 6.36 -13.10 -19.90
N GLY A 247 6.09 -13.56 -18.72
CA GLY A 247 7.12 -13.97 -17.79
C GLY A 247 6.59 -14.89 -16.73
N SER A 248 7.49 -15.68 -16.19
CA SER A 248 7.19 -16.54 -15.04
C SER A 248 8.46 -16.77 -14.23
N GLY A 249 8.29 -16.94 -12.93
CA GLY A 249 9.40 -17.21 -12.02
C GLY A 249 8.92 -17.87 -10.74
N GLY A 250 9.88 -18.29 -9.92
CA GLY A 250 9.59 -18.90 -8.63
C GLY A 250 10.86 -19.34 -7.94
N LEU A 251 10.76 -19.81 -6.70
CA LEU A 251 11.92 -20.26 -5.90
C LEU A 251 12.66 -21.43 -6.54
N ALA A 252 11.99 -22.29 -7.32
CA ALA A 252 12.60 -23.44 -8.01
C ALA A 252 13.63 -23.02 -9.08
N ARG A 253 13.59 -21.79 -9.58
CA ARG A 253 14.59 -21.28 -10.54
C ARG A 253 15.82 -20.68 -9.88
N LEU A 254 15.77 -20.35 -8.59
CA LEU A 254 16.93 -19.84 -7.86
C LEU A 254 17.96 -20.95 -7.55
N THR A 255 17.50 -22.17 -7.37
CA THR A 255 18.37 -23.34 -7.11
C THR A 255 19.11 -23.80 -8.35
N SER A 256 18.54 -23.71 -9.55
CA SER A 256 19.20 -24.13 -10.80
C SER A 256 20.29 -23.17 -11.28
N ARG A 257 20.35 -21.93 -10.75
CA ARG A 257 21.38 -20.94 -11.12
C ARG A 257 22.62 -20.98 -10.20
N MET A 258 22.55 -21.70 -9.08
CA MET A 258 23.69 -21.90 -8.18
C MET A 258 24.48 -23.19 -8.48
N GLU A 259 24.03 -24.02 -9.44
CA GLU A 259 24.70 -25.25 -9.87
C GLU A 259 25.45 -25.10 -11.22
N GLN A 260 25.51 -23.90 -11.80
CA GLN A 260 26.32 -23.57 -12.96
C GLN A 260 27.37 -22.52 -12.62
#